data_1ffb726cee7ac07723fe9a4a5e4b1f67
#
_entry.id   1ffb726cee7ac07723fe9a4a5e4b1f67
#
_cell.length_a   1.000
_cell.length_b   1.000
_cell.length_c   1.000
_cell.angle_alpha   90.00
_cell.angle_beta   90.00
_cell.angle_gamma   90.00
#
_symmetry.space_group_name_H-M   'P 1'
#
loop_
_entity.id
_entity.type
_entity.pdbx_description
1 polymer ?
#
loop_
_entity_poly.entity_id
_entity_poly.type
_entity_poly.pdbx_seq_one_letter_code
_entity_poly.pdbx_strand_id
1 'polypeptide(L)'
;KDSLSNGKIEGQNITRNISAIVSQPFGVAKGYQGALTIAPTSKATSVATVSLVNTNIQRGQDFINKLMEMYNRNTNNDKNEVAQKTREFINERIQIIDEELGNTEDKLEAFKRNAGLTDISSDAQLAVSGNAEYEKKRVENGTQINLVRDLNKYINNPSNEYEVLPSNIGLSDNGLTTQIDRYNELIIERKRLLRTSTESNPMIVNLDASIRAMKANVKAAIDGTLQGLLIVKADLDRESSRFSRRISDAPGQERQYVSIARQQEIKAGLYLMLLQKREENAITLA
;
A
#
# COMPACT_ATOMS: atom_id res chain seq x y z
N LYS A 1 0.81 -51.33 1.16
CA LYS A 1 0.77 -52.68 1.79
C LYS A 1 2.20 -53.14 1.96
N ASP A 2 2.89 -52.67 2.98
CA ASP A 2 4.22 -53.14 3.29
C ASP A 2 4.08 -54.28 4.28
N SER A 3 4.48 -55.44 3.85
CA SER A 3 4.52 -56.63 4.69
C SER A 3 5.71 -56.55 5.65
N LEU A 4 5.43 -56.39 6.93
CA LEU A 4 6.44 -56.49 7.99
C LEU A 4 6.89 -57.94 8.12
N SER A 5 8.18 -58.20 7.90
CA SER A 5 8.80 -59.50 8.14
C SER A 5 8.85 -59.85 9.63
N ASN A 6 8.33 -61.01 9.94
CA ASN A 6 8.49 -61.59 11.30
C ASN A 6 9.96 -61.99 11.52
N GLY A 7 10.68 -61.20 12.31
CA GLY A 7 12.01 -61.58 12.80
C GLY A 7 11.85 -62.62 13.90
N LYS A 8 12.25 -63.86 13.65
CA LYS A 8 12.41 -64.91 14.66
C LYS A 8 13.73 -64.66 15.42
N ILE A 9 13.64 -64.38 16.68
CA ILE A 9 14.76 -64.53 17.62
C ILE A 9 14.58 -65.89 18.31
N GLU A 10 15.66 -66.69 18.35
CA GLU A 10 15.62 -68.03 18.92
C GLU A 10 14.97 -68.05 20.31
N GLY A 11 13.92 -68.80 20.45
CA GLY A 11 13.35 -69.24 21.73
C GLY A 11 12.18 -68.46 22.29
N GLN A 12 11.75 -67.31 21.75
CA GLN A 12 10.52 -66.67 22.24
C GLN A 12 9.74 -65.98 21.10
N ASN A 13 8.49 -66.43 20.89
CA ASN A 13 7.54 -65.68 20.06
C ASN A 13 7.06 -64.43 20.83
N ILE A 14 7.72 -63.31 20.62
CA ILE A 14 7.25 -62.04 21.13
C ILE A 14 6.29 -61.44 20.08
N THR A 15 4.99 -61.65 20.27
CA THR A 15 3.94 -60.93 19.55
C THR A 15 3.91 -59.49 20.05
N ARG A 16 4.52 -58.56 19.33
CA ARG A 16 4.34 -57.13 19.59
C ARG A 16 3.08 -56.68 18.88
N ASN A 17 2.06 -56.31 19.62
CA ASN A 17 0.93 -55.59 19.10
C ASN A 17 1.34 -54.14 18.82
N ILE A 18 1.37 -53.78 17.55
CA ILE A 18 1.61 -52.44 17.12
C ILE A 18 0.25 -51.80 16.80
N SER A 19 -0.11 -50.76 17.53
CA SER A 19 -1.30 -49.97 17.21
C SER A 19 -0.89 -48.63 16.62
N ALA A 20 -1.51 -48.26 15.53
CA ALA A 20 -1.34 -46.94 14.93
C ALA A 20 -2.62 -46.11 15.14
N ILE A 21 -2.46 -44.93 15.68
CA ILE A 21 -3.54 -43.97 15.88
C ILE A 21 -3.44 -42.91 14.78
N VAL A 22 -4.48 -42.81 13.96
CA VAL A 22 -4.60 -41.76 12.98
C VAL A 22 -5.42 -40.61 13.57
N SER A 23 -4.77 -39.48 13.79
CA SER A 23 -5.41 -38.30 14.36
C SER A 23 -5.73 -37.29 13.24
N GLN A 24 -6.79 -36.50 13.42
CA GLN A 24 -7.11 -35.42 12.51
C GLN A 24 -6.00 -34.38 12.54
N PRO A 25 -5.51 -33.89 11.37
CA PRO A 25 -4.41 -32.91 11.27
C PRO A 25 -4.61 -31.67 12.10
N PHE A 26 -5.83 -31.14 12.15
CA PHE A 26 -6.17 -29.94 12.95
C PHE A 26 -6.00 -30.19 14.48
N GLY A 27 -6.42 -31.33 14.98
CA GLY A 27 -6.24 -31.69 16.40
C GLY A 27 -4.77 -31.80 16.78
N VAL A 28 -3.95 -32.38 15.90
CA VAL A 28 -2.49 -32.48 16.07
C VAL A 28 -1.86 -31.09 16.06
N ALA A 29 -2.23 -30.23 15.12
CA ALA A 29 -1.72 -28.85 15.02
C ALA A 29 -2.06 -28.03 16.27
N LYS A 30 -3.28 -28.17 16.81
CA LYS A 30 -3.68 -27.51 18.06
C LYS A 30 -2.86 -27.99 19.27
N GLY A 31 -2.51 -29.28 19.29
CA GLY A 31 -1.62 -29.84 20.33
C GLY A 31 -0.21 -29.23 20.27
N TYR A 32 0.33 -29.08 19.06
CA TYR A 32 1.62 -28.39 18.87
C TYR A 32 1.54 -26.90 19.22
N GLN A 33 0.45 -26.22 18.89
CA GLN A 33 0.22 -24.83 19.26
C GLN A 33 0.26 -24.62 20.77
N GLY A 34 -0.36 -25.52 21.54
CA GLY A 34 -0.35 -25.46 23.01
C GLY A 34 1.02 -25.76 23.65
N ALA A 35 1.89 -26.50 22.94
CA ALA A 35 3.24 -26.84 23.39
C ALA A 35 4.31 -25.83 22.94
N LEU A 36 3.93 -24.89 22.04
CA LEU A 36 4.81 -23.89 21.50
C LEU A 36 4.91 -22.69 22.44
N THR A 37 6.11 -22.27 22.75
CA THR A 37 6.39 -21.06 23.52
C THR A 37 7.12 -20.07 22.63
N ILE A 38 6.56 -18.85 22.51
CA ILE A 38 7.16 -17.75 21.74
C ILE A 38 7.40 -16.60 22.71
N ALA A 39 8.65 -16.18 22.86
CA ALA A 39 9.01 -15.09 23.73
C ALA A 39 10.03 -14.17 23.05
N PRO A 40 9.95 -12.84 23.23
CA PRO A 40 10.99 -11.95 22.75
C PRO A 40 12.30 -12.22 23.48
N THR A 41 13.41 -12.20 22.74
CA THR A 41 14.75 -12.45 23.31
C THR A 41 15.16 -11.36 24.30
N SER A 42 14.69 -10.14 24.10
CA SER A 42 14.79 -9.01 25.05
C SER A 42 13.72 -7.95 24.75
N LYS A 43 13.49 -7.03 25.70
CA LYS A 43 12.51 -5.95 25.55
C LYS A 43 12.83 -4.95 24.41
N ALA A 44 14.05 -4.96 23.89
CA ALA A 44 14.54 -4.00 22.89
C ALA A 44 14.89 -4.62 21.54
N THR A 45 14.56 -5.90 21.30
CA THR A 45 14.90 -6.58 20.04
C THR A 45 13.67 -7.05 19.30
N SER A 46 13.73 -7.05 17.98
CA SER A 46 12.75 -7.67 17.06
C SER A 46 12.98 -9.18 16.89
N VAL A 47 13.78 -9.80 17.77
CA VAL A 47 14.09 -11.24 17.71
C VAL A 47 13.24 -11.99 18.73
N ALA A 48 12.49 -12.97 18.26
CA ALA A 48 11.71 -13.89 19.11
C ALA A 48 12.36 -15.28 19.14
N THR A 49 12.39 -15.85 20.32
CA THR A 49 12.78 -17.25 20.52
C THR A 49 11.52 -18.11 20.42
N VAL A 50 11.56 -19.09 19.53
CA VAL A 50 10.49 -20.09 19.38
C VAL A 50 10.99 -21.39 19.97
N SER A 51 10.32 -21.92 20.97
CA SER A 51 10.68 -23.18 21.63
C SER A 51 9.50 -24.14 21.68
N LEU A 52 9.80 -25.41 21.51
CA LEU A 52 8.83 -26.49 21.53
C LEU A 52 9.35 -27.64 22.38
N VAL A 53 8.56 -28.07 23.36
CA VAL A 53 8.84 -29.27 24.11
C VAL A 53 8.18 -30.47 23.45
N ASN A 54 8.99 -31.43 22.99
CA ASN A 54 8.49 -32.63 22.33
C ASN A 54 9.29 -33.87 22.80
N THR A 55 8.63 -35.00 22.89
CA THR A 55 9.28 -36.29 23.25
C THR A 55 10.20 -36.81 22.15
N ASN A 56 9.99 -36.41 20.90
CA ASN A 56 10.86 -36.72 19.76
C ASN A 56 11.51 -35.43 19.23
N ILE A 57 12.81 -35.29 19.44
CA ILE A 57 13.58 -34.10 19.09
C ILE A 57 13.50 -33.84 17.59
N GLN A 58 13.67 -34.86 16.76
CA GLN A 58 13.63 -34.71 15.28
C GLN A 58 12.28 -34.18 14.82
N ARG A 59 11.18 -34.73 15.32
CA ARG A 59 9.83 -34.28 15.00
C ARG A 59 9.58 -32.82 15.44
N GLY A 60 10.14 -32.43 16.60
CA GLY A 60 10.07 -31.06 17.10
C GLY A 60 10.83 -30.09 16.19
N GLN A 61 12.02 -30.46 15.72
CA GLN A 61 12.82 -29.68 14.79
C GLN A 61 12.13 -29.54 13.42
N ASP A 62 11.60 -30.63 12.89
CA ASP A 62 10.88 -30.62 11.61
C ASP A 62 9.64 -29.71 11.68
N PHE A 63 8.92 -29.74 12.81
CA PHE A 63 7.78 -28.87 13.03
C PHE A 63 8.19 -27.39 13.07
N ILE A 64 9.21 -27.02 13.85
CA ILE A 64 9.68 -25.63 13.94
C ILE A 64 10.19 -25.16 12.58
N ASN A 65 10.98 -25.95 11.86
CA ASN A 65 11.47 -25.61 10.54
C ASN A 65 10.32 -25.39 9.55
N LYS A 66 9.31 -26.26 9.57
CA LYS A 66 8.13 -26.10 8.72
C LYS A 66 7.26 -24.90 9.11
N LEU A 67 7.16 -24.62 10.40
CA LEU A 67 6.47 -23.42 10.90
C LEU A 67 7.16 -22.14 10.38
N MET A 68 8.50 -22.08 10.47
CA MET A 68 9.28 -20.94 9.97
C MET A 68 9.17 -20.79 8.46
N GLU A 69 9.22 -21.88 7.71
CA GLU A 69 9.02 -21.89 6.25
C GLU A 69 7.63 -21.32 5.91
N MET A 70 6.58 -21.80 6.56
CA MET A 70 5.22 -21.32 6.33
C MET A 70 5.03 -19.88 6.75
N TYR A 71 5.62 -19.45 7.85
CA TYR A 71 5.61 -18.06 8.31
C TYR A 71 6.25 -17.13 7.26
N ASN A 72 7.45 -17.47 6.81
CA ASN A 72 8.16 -16.68 5.78
C ASN A 72 7.36 -16.61 4.48
N ARG A 73 6.83 -17.75 4.03
CA ARG A 73 6.01 -17.81 2.81
C ARG A 73 4.75 -16.94 2.94
N ASN A 74 4.05 -17.00 4.07
CA ASN A 74 2.85 -16.20 4.28
C ASN A 74 3.19 -14.71 4.35
N THR A 75 4.25 -14.33 5.08
CA THR A 75 4.69 -12.94 5.19
C THR A 75 5.04 -12.34 3.82
N ASN A 76 5.73 -13.11 2.96
CA ASN A 76 6.04 -12.66 1.61
C ASN A 76 4.78 -12.52 0.75
N ASN A 77 3.85 -13.48 0.84
CA ASN A 77 2.58 -13.39 0.10
C ASN A 77 1.77 -12.15 0.53
N ASP A 78 1.72 -11.87 1.83
CA ASP A 78 0.97 -10.76 2.39
C ASP A 78 1.58 -9.40 1.93
N LYS A 79 2.92 -9.28 1.95
CA LYS A 79 3.61 -8.09 1.41
C LYS A 79 3.36 -7.91 -0.09
N ASN A 80 3.41 -9.00 -0.84
CA ASN A 80 3.18 -8.97 -2.29
C ASN A 80 1.75 -8.54 -2.62
N GLU A 81 0.75 -8.89 -1.81
CA GLU A 81 -0.63 -8.45 -2.02
C GLU A 81 -0.76 -6.92 -1.92
N VAL A 82 -0.19 -6.32 -0.87
CA VAL A 82 -0.19 -4.84 -0.71
C VAL A 82 0.53 -4.17 -1.87
N ALA A 83 1.73 -4.66 -2.21
CA ALA A 83 2.52 -4.09 -3.30
C ALA A 83 1.84 -4.26 -4.66
N GLN A 84 1.11 -5.36 -4.89
CA GLN A 84 0.33 -5.55 -6.11
C GLN A 84 -0.83 -4.54 -6.21
N LYS A 85 -1.60 -4.35 -5.14
CA LYS A 85 -2.67 -3.33 -5.11
C LYS A 85 -2.14 -1.92 -5.31
N THR A 86 -1.00 -1.62 -4.70
CA THR A 86 -0.30 -0.34 -4.91
C THR A 86 0.10 -0.16 -6.37
N ARG A 87 0.64 -1.22 -7.01
CA ARG A 87 1.01 -1.19 -8.43
C ARG A 87 -0.18 -0.94 -9.35
N GLU A 88 -1.31 -1.62 -9.10
CA GLU A 88 -2.54 -1.44 -9.86
C GLU A 88 -3.01 0.02 -9.78
N PHE A 89 -3.07 0.57 -8.57
CA PHE A 89 -3.46 1.96 -8.33
C PHE A 89 -2.52 2.97 -9.02
N ILE A 90 -1.20 2.79 -8.87
CA ILE A 90 -0.22 3.69 -9.51
C ILE A 90 -0.34 3.62 -11.04
N ASN A 91 -0.51 2.42 -11.62
CA ASN A 91 -0.67 2.28 -13.07
C ASN A 91 -1.91 3.00 -13.59
N GLU A 92 -3.04 2.90 -12.90
CA GLU A 92 -4.25 3.66 -13.25
C GLU A 92 -4.00 5.18 -13.22
N ARG A 93 -3.30 5.66 -12.19
CA ARG A 93 -2.95 7.08 -12.08
C ARG A 93 -2.00 7.54 -13.18
N ILE A 94 -1.01 6.70 -13.54
CA ILE A 94 -0.09 6.99 -14.65
C ILE A 94 -0.87 7.18 -15.96
N GLN A 95 -1.83 6.30 -16.26
CA GLN A 95 -2.64 6.42 -17.48
C GLN A 95 -3.42 7.74 -17.52
N ILE A 96 -4.03 8.13 -16.41
CA ILE A 96 -4.78 9.40 -16.32
C ILE A 96 -3.85 10.59 -16.53
N ILE A 97 -2.68 10.61 -15.89
CA ILE A 97 -1.74 11.72 -16.02
C ILE A 97 -1.13 11.78 -17.42
N ASP A 98 -0.85 10.63 -18.04
CA ASP A 98 -0.34 10.54 -19.40
C ASP A 98 -1.33 11.17 -20.42
N GLU A 99 -2.61 10.81 -20.31
CA GLU A 99 -3.66 11.41 -21.12
C GLU A 99 -3.79 12.93 -20.87
N GLU A 100 -3.77 13.35 -19.61
CA GLU A 100 -3.83 14.76 -19.26
C GLU A 100 -2.60 15.55 -19.75
N LEU A 101 -1.42 14.95 -19.73
CA LEU A 101 -0.18 15.53 -20.23
C LEU A 101 -0.26 15.71 -21.76
N GLY A 102 -0.62 14.64 -22.48
CA GLY A 102 -0.82 14.71 -23.94
C GLY A 102 -1.80 15.80 -24.34
N ASN A 103 -2.96 15.85 -23.69
CA ASN A 103 -3.95 16.92 -23.94
C ASN A 103 -3.41 18.33 -23.65
N THR A 104 -2.45 18.47 -22.73
CA THR A 104 -1.85 19.77 -22.41
C THR A 104 -0.77 20.13 -23.44
N GLU A 105 -0.02 19.14 -23.90
CA GLU A 105 0.97 19.30 -24.97
C GLU A 105 0.31 19.69 -26.29
N ASP A 106 -0.79 19.08 -26.68
CA ASP A 106 -1.59 19.43 -27.83
C ASP A 106 -2.10 20.89 -27.76
N LYS A 107 -2.57 21.31 -26.59
CA LYS A 107 -2.99 22.70 -26.35
C LYS A 107 -1.83 23.68 -26.47
N LEU A 108 -0.65 23.31 -25.96
CA LEU A 108 0.54 24.13 -26.05
C LEU A 108 1.01 24.28 -27.50
N GLU A 109 1.00 23.18 -28.27
CA GLU A 109 1.33 23.18 -29.69
C GLU A 109 0.35 24.02 -30.50
N ALA A 110 -0.95 23.79 -30.32
CA ALA A 110 -1.99 24.57 -31.00
C ALA A 110 -1.88 26.07 -30.68
N PHE A 111 -1.58 26.39 -29.41
CA PHE A 111 -1.37 27.77 -29.00
C PHE A 111 -0.16 28.41 -29.72
N LYS A 112 1.00 27.73 -29.71
CA LYS A 112 2.21 28.18 -30.41
C LYS A 112 1.95 28.42 -31.90
N ARG A 113 1.25 27.47 -32.54
CA ARG A 113 0.91 27.54 -33.97
C ARG A 113 -0.01 28.72 -34.29
N ASN A 114 -1.04 28.92 -33.46
CA ASN A 114 -2.05 29.98 -33.72
C ASN A 114 -1.54 31.39 -33.36
N ALA A 115 -0.66 31.50 -32.38
CA ALA A 115 -0.13 32.76 -31.90
C ALA A 115 1.12 33.23 -32.68
N GLY A 116 1.72 32.36 -33.51
CA GLY A 116 2.95 32.69 -34.26
C GLY A 116 4.16 33.03 -33.39
N LEU A 117 4.17 32.56 -32.15
CA LEU A 117 5.17 32.93 -31.14
C LEU A 117 6.45 32.11 -31.33
N THR A 118 7.54 32.78 -31.69
CA THR A 118 8.88 32.21 -31.76
C THR A 118 9.78 32.64 -30.58
N ASP A 119 9.45 33.76 -29.90
CA ASP A 119 10.24 34.24 -28.76
C ASP A 119 9.38 35.02 -27.75
N ILE A 120 9.61 34.82 -26.47
CA ILE A 120 8.88 35.45 -25.37
C ILE A 120 9.87 36.29 -24.57
N SER A 121 9.64 37.58 -24.46
CA SER A 121 10.55 38.54 -23.88
C SER A 121 10.80 38.36 -22.35
N SER A 122 12.00 38.75 -21.94
CA SER A 122 12.57 38.49 -20.60
C SER A 122 11.79 39.11 -19.44
N ASP A 123 11.01 40.16 -19.62
CA ASP A 123 10.31 40.87 -18.54
C ASP A 123 9.04 40.12 -18.05
N ALA A 124 8.37 39.42 -18.93
CA ALA A 124 7.29 38.50 -18.56
C ALA A 124 7.81 37.30 -17.78
N GLN A 125 9.02 36.88 -18.08
CA GLN A 125 9.68 35.74 -17.42
C GLN A 125 9.96 36.01 -15.92
N LEU A 126 10.28 37.23 -15.55
CA LEU A 126 10.52 37.63 -14.14
C LEU A 126 9.23 37.72 -13.31
N ALA A 127 8.16 38.25 -13.90
CA ALA A 127 6.84 38.26 -13.24
C ALA A 127 6.23 36.84 -13.14
N VAL A 128 6.56 36.01 -14.10
CA VAL A 128 6.11 34.62 -14.25
C VAL A 128 6.87 33.69 -13.30
N SER A 129 8.18 33.87 -13.10
CA SER A 129 8.96 33.01 -12.20
C SER A 129 8.51 33.15 -10.75
N GLY A 130 8.10 34.33 -10.32
CA GLY A 130 7.52 34.55 -8.98
C GLY A 130 6.19 33.82 -8.76
N ASN A 131 5.35 33.72 -9.80
CA ASN A 131 4.08 33.01 -9.74
C ASN A 131 4.24 31.48 -10.00
N ALA A 132 5.35 31.06 -10.63
CA ALA A 132 5.61 29.67 -11.01
C ALA A 132 5.63 28.75 -9.79
N GLU A 133 6.21 29.19 -8.69
CA GLU A 133 6.31 28.41 -7.47
C GLU A 133 4.92 28.16 -6.82
N TYR A 134 4.06 29.16 -6.80
CA TYR A 134 2.70 29.01 -6.26
C TYR A 134 1.85 28.08 -7.11
N GLU A 135 1.96 28.17 -8.42
CA GLU A 135 1.25 27.25 -9.31
C GLU A 135 1.77 25.83 -9.22
N LYS A 136 3.09 25.65 -9.08
CA LYS A 136 3.67 24.33 -8.80
C LYS A 136 3.07 23.74 -7.51
N LYS A 137 3.11 24.48 -6.41
CA LYS A 137 2.51 24.08 -5.13
C LYS A 137 1.00 23.79 -5.26
N ARG A 138 0.29 24.60 -6.06
CA ARG A 138 -1.14 24.41 -6.31
C ARG A 138 -1.43 23.08 -7.00
N VAL A 139 -0.62 22.69 -7.96
CA VAL A 139 -0.81 21.44 -8.68
C VAL A 139 -0.32 20.25 -7.84
N GLU A 140 0.79 20.38 -7.15
CA GLU A 140 1.21 19.37 -6.15
C GLU A 140 0.11 19.12 -5.14
N ASN A 141 -0.46 20.18 -4.57
CA ASN A 141 -1.60 20.09 -3.64
C ASN A 141 -2.85 19.50 -4.33
N GLY A 142 -3.13 19.88 -5.57
CA GLY A 142 -4.21 19.31 -6.36
C GLY A 142 -4.07 17.80 -6.58
N THR A 143 -2.85 17.35 -6.80
CA THR A 143 -2.53 15.92 -6.91
C THR A 143 -2.77 15.19 -5.59
N GLN A 144 -2.30 15.76 -4.47
CA GLN A 144 -2.57 15.18 -3.15
C GLN A 144 -4.09 15.08 -2.89
N ILE A 145 -4.86 16.11 -3.25
CA ILE A 145 -6.34 16.08 -3.17
C ILE A 145 -6.91 14.92 -3.98
N ASN A 146 -6.45 14.72 -5.21
CA ASN A 146 -6.95 13.65 -6.07
C ASN A 146 -6.58 12.26 -5.52
N LEU A 147 -5.33 12.07 -5.07
CA LEU A 147 -4.90 10.82 -4.43
C LEU A 147 -5.76 10.49 -3.20
N VAL A 148 -5.98 11.47 -2.34
CA VAL A 148 -6.81 11.29 -1.13
C VAL A 148 -8.27 11.03 -1.49
N ARG A 149 -8.82 11.68 -2.52
CA ARG A 149 -10.18 11.42 -3.02
C ARG A 149 -10.33 10.03 -3.62
N ASP A 150 -9.37 9.57 -4.39
CA ASP A 150 -9.41 8.24 -4.98
C ASP A 150 -9.28 7.17 -3.89
N LEU A 151 -8.44 7.40 -2.88
CA LEU A 151 -8.36 6.56 -1.70
C LEU A 151 -9.70 6.54 -0.93
N ASN A 152 -10.37 7.70 -0.81
CA ASN A 152 -11.70 7.79 -0.19
C ASN A 152 -12.75 6.98 -0.97
N LYS A 153 -12.73 7.06 -2.30
CA LYS A 153 -13.61 6.23 -3.15
C LYS A 153 -13.33 4.73 -2.94
N TYR A 154 -12.04 4.36 -2.90
CA TYR A 154 -11.63 2.98 -2.74
C TYR A 154 -12.11 2.38 -1.41
N ILE A 155 -11.88 3.06 -0.27
CA ILE A 155 -12.28 2.58 1.05
C ILE A 155 -13.80 2.55 1.26
N ASN A 156 -14.54 3.39 0.51
CA ASN A 156 -16.00 3.46 0.56
C ASN A 156 -16.68 2.49 -0.40
N ASN A 157 -15.95 1.86 -1.31
CA ASN A 157 -16.52 0.87 -2.23
C ASN A 157 -16.85 -0.42 -1.45
N PRO A 158 -18.12 -0.88 -1.45
CA PRO A 158 -18.51 -2.10 -0.76
C PRO A 158 -17.75 -3.34 -1.22
N SER A 159 -17.33 -3.39 -2.48
CA SER A 159 -16.53 -4.50 -3.03
C SER A 159 -15.15 -4.63 -2.39
N ASN A 160 -14.67 -3.58 -1.71
CA ASN A 160 -13.36 -3.53 -1.08
C ASN A 160 -13.44 -3.65 0.46
N GLU A 161 -14.52 -4.23 1.00
CA GLU A 161 -14.77 -4.20 2.45
C GLU A 161 -13.63 -4.82 3.28
N TYR A 162 -13.05 -5.91 2.81
CA TYR A 162 -11.93 -6.60 3.47
C TYR A 162 -10.69 -6.68 2.56
N GLU A 163 -10.53 -5.66 1.70
CA GLU A 163 -9.34 -5.53 0.86
C GLU A 163 -8.31 -4.59 1.48
N VAL A 164 -7.04 -4.86 1.17
CA VAL A 164 -5.95 -3.98 1.56
C VAL A 164 -6.05 -2.66 0.80
N LEU A 165 -5.70 -1.57 1.48
CA LEU A 165 -5.63 -0.25 0.86
C LEU A 165 -4.26 -0.07 0.18
N PRO A 166 -4.22 0.64 -0.96
CA PRO A 166 -2.94 1.03 -1.55
C PRO A 166 -2.10 1.83 -0.57
N SER A 167 -0.85 1.46 -0.40
CA SER A 167 0.13 2.17 0.44
C SER A 167 1.25 2.72 -0.42
N ASN A 168 2.02 3.67 0.11
CA ASN A 168 3.16 4.28 -0.60
C ASN A 168 2.81 4.89 -1.98
N ILE A 169 1.61 5.44 -2.11
CA ILE A 169 1.11 6.07 -3.36
C ILE A 169 1.59 7.51 -3.54
N GLY A 170 2.53 7.99 -2.71
CA GLY A 170 3.05 9.35 -2.77
C GLY A 170 2.23 10.36 -1.95
N LEU A 171 1.49 9.92 -0.94
CA LEU A 171 0.87 10.81 0.04
C LEU A 171 1.93 11.54 0.86
N SER A 172 1.72 12.84 1.06
CA SER A 172 2.60 13.66 1.89
C SER A 172 2.27 13.53 3.39
N ASP A 173 1.10 12.99 3.73
CA ASP A 173 0.65 12.82 5.12
C ASP A 173 1.13 11.47 5.68
N ASN A 174 2.18 11.52 6.48
CA ASN A 174 2.72 10.34 7.15
C ASN A 174 1.74 9.75 8.20
N GLY A 175 0.89 10.58 8.78
CA GLY A 175 -0.12 10.13 9.74
C GLY A 175 -1.16 9.23 9.08
N LEU A 176 -1.67 9.67 7.94
CA LEU A 176 -2.60 8.88 7.13
C LEU A 176 -1.95 7.58 6.63
N THR A 177 -0.72 7.66 6.12
CA THR A 177 0.04 6.47 5.66
C THR A 177 0.18 5.45 6.78
N THR A 178 0.57 5.87 7.98
CA THR A 178 0.70 4.98 9.14
C THR A 178 -0.63 4.30 9.51
N GLN A 179 -1.75 5.01 9.40
CA GLN A 179 -3.06 4.42 9.68
C GLN A 179 -3.50 3.43 8.61
N ILE A 180 -3.17 3.67 7.34
CA ILE A 180 -3.38 2.74 6.24
C ILE A 180 -2.60 1.45 6.48
N ASP A 181 -1.33 1.55 6.86
CA ASP A 181 -0.49 0.38 7.11
C ASP A 181 -1.05 -0.47 8.25
N ARG A 182 -1.48 0.15 9.36
CA ARG A 182 -2.14 -0.55 10.47
C ARG A 182 -3.46 -1.23 10.06
N TYR A 183 -4.25 -0.57 9.22
CA TYR A 183 -5.45 -1.18 8.66
C TYR A 183 -5.10 -2.39 7.81
N ASN A 184 -4.11 -2.28 6.94
CA ASN A 184 -3.64 -3.37 6.09
C ASN A 184 -3.14 -4.57 6.91
N GLU A 185 -2.40 -4.32 7.99
CA GLU A 185 -1.97 -5.38 8.94
C GLU A 185 -3.16 -6.18 9.47
N LEU A 186 -4.23 -5.50 9.89
CA LEU A 186 -5.44 -6.17 10.40
C LEU A 186 -6.17 -6.97 9.30
N ILE A 187 -6.25 -6.45 8.09
CA ILE A 187 -6.85 -7.17 6.94
C ILE A 187 -6.04 -8.43 6.61
N ILE A 188 -4.73 -8.31 6.56
CA ILE A 188 -3.81 -9.42 6.30
C ILE A 188 -3.96 -10.49 7.40
N GLU A 189 -4.02 -10.09 8.66
CA GLU A 189 -4.22 -11.01 9.77
C GLU A 189 -5.57 -11.73 9.67
N ARG A 190 -6.64 -11.02 9.31
CA ARG A 190 -7.96 -11.63 9.04
C ARG A 190 -7.88 -12.69 7.95
N LYS A 191 -7.27 -12.35 6.81
CA LYS A 191 -7.10 -13.28 5.70
C LYS A 191 -6.27 -14.51 6.11
N ARG A 192 -5.25 -14.29 6.95
CA ARG A 192 -4.41 -15.37 7.50
C ARG A 192 -5.23 -16.32 8.37
N LEU A 193 -6.02 -15.79 9.30
CA LEU A 193 -6.87 -16.60 10.19
C LEU A 193 -7.97 -17.34 9.42
N LEU A 194 -8.55 -16.75 8.40
CA LEU A 194 -9.56 -17.40 7.55
C LEU A 194 -9.05 -18.59 6.75
N ARG A 195 -7.74 -18.71 6.53
CA ARG A 195 -7.16 -19.92 5.87
C ARG A 195 -7.30 -21.18 6.74
N THR A 196 -7.44 -21.04 8.04
CA THR A 196 -7.45 -22.14 9.01
C THR A 196 -8.68 -22.14 9.92
N SER A 197 -9.60 -21.20 9.73
CA SER A 197 -10.77 -20.99 10.59
C SER A 197 -11.97 -20.49 9.80
N THR A 198 -13.12 -20.44 10.45
CA THR A 198 -14.36 -19.93 9.87
C THR A 198 -14.67 -18.53 10.41
N GLU A 199 -15.52 -17.78 9.70
CA GLU A 199 -15.96 -16.42 10.12
C GLU A 199 -16.61 -16.38 11.52
N SER A 200 -17.18 -17.51 11.97
CA SER A 200 -17.81 -17.63 13.30
C SER A 200 -16.78 -17.76 14.46
N ASN A 201 -15.49 -17.85 14.15
CA ASN A 201 -14.46 -17.94 15.19
C ASN A 201 -14.43 -16.63 16.01
N PRO A 202 -14.49 -16.70 17.36
CA PRO A 202 -14.45 -15.52 18.22
C PRO A 202 -13.26 -14.59 17.96
N MET A 203 -12.10 -15.14 17.57
CA MET A 203 -10.93 -14.33 17.20
C MET A 203 -11.17 -13.50 15.93
N ILE A 204 -11.83 -14.10 14.92
CA ILE A 204 -12.17 -13.38 13.68
C ILE A 204 -13.24 -12.33 13.95
N VAL A 205 -14.26 -12.64 14.75
CA VAL A 205 -15.30 -11.68 15.16
C VAL A 205 -14.70 -10.46 15.86
N ASN A 206 -13.75 -10.68 16.78
CA ASN A 206 -13.03 -9.60 17.47
C ASN A 206 -12.15 -8.80 16.52
N LEU A 207 -11.49 -9.48 15.59
CA LEU A 207 -10.64 -8.84 14.59
C LEU A 207 -11.49 -8.01 13.62
N ASP A 208 -12.66 -8.49 13.21
CA ASP A 208 -13.63 -7.74 12.40
C ASP A 208 -14.13 -6.48 13.11
N ALA A 209 -14.32 -6.53 14.42
CA ALA A 209 -14.62 -5.33 15.21
C ALA A 209 -13.45 -4.32 15.19
N SER A 210 -12.22 -4.82 15.32
CA SER A 210 -11.00 -3.99 15.25
C SER A 210 -10.80 -3.39 13.84
N ILE A 211 -11.06 -4.16 12.80
CA ILE A 211 -11.01 -3.69 11.40
C ILE A 211 -12.03 -2.59 11.17
N ARG A 212 -13.28 -2.76 11.63
CA ARG A 212 -14.31 -1.72 11.50
C ARG A 212 -13.92 -0.43 12.23
N ALA A 213 -13.38 -0.54 13.44
CA ALA A 213 -12.89 0.61 14.19
C ALA A 213 -11.74 1.30 13.48
N MET A 214 -10.75 0.53 12.98
CA MET A 214 -9.62 1.09 12.24
C MET A 214 -10.06 1.69 10.90
N LYS A 215 -10.99 1.07 10.19
CA LYS A 215 -11.60 1.63 8.97
C LYS A 215 -12.24 3.00 9.23
N ALA A 216 -12.94 3.15 10.34
CA ALA A 216 -13.50 4.44 10.75
C ALA A 216 -12.41 5.49 11.02
N ASN A 217 -11.31 5.10 11.69
CA ASN A 217 -10.18 5.99 11.93
C ASN A 217 -9.50 6.41 10.63
N VAL A 218 -9.26 5.48 9.71
CA VAL A 218 -8.69 5.79 8.39
C VAL A 218 -9.60 6.73 7.61
N LYS A 219 -10.91 6.51 7.61
CA LYS A 219 -11.87 7.44 6.97
C LYS A 219 -11.80 8.83 7.58
N ALA A 220 -11.78 8.94 8.90
CA ALA A 220 -11.65 10.22 9.59
C ALA A 220 -10.32 10.92 9.26
N ALA A 221 -9.24 10.17 9.16
CA ALA A 221 -7.95 10.71 8.74
C ALA A 221 -7.96 11.18 7.28
N ILE A 222 -8.55 10.40 6.37
CA ILE A 222 -8.76 10.78 4.96
C ILE A 222 -9.54 12.10 4.88
N ASP A 223 -10.64 12.21 5.60
CA ASP A 223 -11.48 13.43 5.61
C ASP A 223 -10.71 14.63 6.20
N GLY A 224 -9.97 14.42 7.29
CA GLY A 224 -9.12 15.44 7.90
C GLY A 224 -8.01 15.92 6.96
N THR A 225 -7.30 14.99 6.33
CA THR A 225 -6.27 15.30 5.34
C THR A 225 -6.87 16.04 4.14
N LEU A 226 -8.02 15.60 3.63
CA LEU A 226 -8.71 16.26 2.52
C LEU A 226 -9.11 17.69 2.88
N GLN A 227 -9.67 17.93 4.08
CA GLN A 227 -9.98 19.27 4.54
C GLN A 227 -8.74 20.14 4.65
N GLY A 228 -7.64 19.64 5.23
CA GLY A 228 -6.36 20.36 5.29
C GLY A 228 -5.86 20.76 3.91
N LEU A 229 -5.86 19.84 2.96
CA LEU A 229 -5.45 20.10 1.58
C LEU A 229 -6.38 21.11 0.87
N LEU A 230 -7.69 21.09 1.14
CA LEU A 230 -8.63 22.08 0.59
C LEU A 230 -8.42 23.48 1.16
N ILE A 231 -8.04 23.61 2.43
CA ILE A 231 -7.66 24.89 3.03
C ILE A 231 -6.41 25.43 2.34
N VAL A 232 -5.35 24.60 2.21
CA VAL A 232 -4.12 24.96 1.50
C VAL A 232 -4.43 25.35 0.05
N LYS A 233 -5.32 24.62 -0.63
CA LYS A 233 -5.78 24.96 -1.98
C LYS A 233 -6.39 26.36 -2.04
N ALA A 234 -7.27 26.69 -1.10
CA ALA A 234 -7.92 28.01 -1.08
C ALA A 234 -6.91 29.15 -0.83
N ASP A 235 -5.88 28.90 -0.05
CA ASP A 235 -4.81 29.87 0.19
C ASP A 235 -3.93 30.05 -1.07
N LEU A 236 -3.54 28.96 -1.71
CA LEU A 236 -2.78 28.97 -2.96
C LEU A 236 -3.58 29.64 -4.09
N ASP A 237 -4.89 29.37 -4.22
CA ASP A 237 -5.77 30.01 -5.20
C ASP A 237 -5.88 31.54 -4.93
N ARG A 238 -5.90 31.97 -3.68
CA ARG A 238 -5.89 33.39 -3.28
C ARG A 238 -4.61 34.08 -3.68
N GLU A 239 -3.46 33.49 -3.39
CA GLU A 239 -2.15 34.03 -3.75
C GLU A 239 -1.95 34.04 -5.27
N SER A 240 -2.28 32.97 -5.97
CA SER A 240 -2.26 32.91 -7.43
C SER A 240 -3.12 34.04 -8.05
N SER A 241 -4.32 34.28 -7.48
CA SER A 241 -5.20 35.36 -7.93
C SER A 241 -4.60 36.75 -7.72
N ARG A 242 -3.85 36.97 -6.63
CA ARG A 242 -3.13 38.21 -6.37
C ARG A 242 -2.02 38.45 -7.41
N PHE A 243 -1.26 37.41 -7.76
CA PHE A 243 -0.23 37.49 -8.79
C PHE A 243 -0.84 37.69 -10.17
N SER A 244 -1.92 36.98 -10.49
CA SER A 244 -2.63 37.13 -11.77
C SER A 244 -3.15 38.57 -12.00
N ARG A 245 -3.61 39.24 -10.93
CA ARG A 245 -4.00 40.66 -10.99
C ARG A 245 -2.83 41.60 -11.27
N ARG A 246 -1.64 41.30 -10.71
CA ARG A 246 -0.41 42.08 -10.97
C ARG A 246 0.13 41.87 -12.38
N ILE A 247 -0.12 40.68 -12.96
CA ILE A 247 0.26 40.36 -14.33
C ILE A 247 -0.80 40.89 -15.35
N SER A 248 -1.88 41.53 -14.86
CA SER A 248 -3.03 41.95 -15.64
C SER A 248 -2.71 42.93 -16.79
N ASP A 249 -1.55 43.56 -16.74
CA ASP A 249 -1.10 44.54 -17.75
C ASP A 249 -0.24 43.92 -18.88
N ALA A 250 0.10 42.64 -18.81
CA ALA A 250 0.87 41.93 -19.85
C ALA A 250 -0.02 41.47 -21.01
N PRO A 251 0.47 41.40 -22.28
CA PRO A 251 -0.31 40.95 -23.43
C PRO A 251 -0.98 39.60 -23.23
N GLY A 252 -2.25 39.48 -23.60
CA GLY A 252 -3.10 38.31 -23.27
C GLY A 252 -2.58 36.96 -23.80
N GLN A 253 -1.83 36.98 -24.88
CA GLN A 253 -1.26 35.79 -25.54
C GLN A 253 -0.09 35.17 -24.69
N GLU A 254 0.75 36.03 -24.13
CA GLU A 254 1.89 35.62 -23.34
C GLU A 254 1.46 34.91 -22.03
N ARG A 255 0.39 35.40 -21.41
CA ARG A 255 -0.21 34.79 -20.22
C ARG A 255 -0.75 33.40 -20.49
N GLN A 256 -1.44 33.20 -21.62
CA GLN A 256 -1.98 31.89 -21.97
C GLN A 256 -0.88 30.87 -22.24
N TYR A 257 0.15 31.27 -22.99
CA TYR A 257 1.31 30.39 -23.22
C TYR A 257 1.97 29.92 -21.92
N VAL A 258 2.29 30.87 -21.04
CA VAL A 258 2.95 30.56 -19.77
C VAL A 258 2.07 29.68 -18.89
N SER A 259 0.76 29.91 -18.88
CA SER A 259 -0.17 29.06 -18.10
C SER A 259 -0.18 27.61 -18.61
N ILE A 260 -0.22 27.42 -19.93
CA ILE A 260 -0.25 26.10 -20.56
C ILE A 260 1.11 25.39 -20.39
N ALA A 261 2.22 26.10 -20.66
CA ALA A 261 3.56 25.56 -20.53
C ALA A 261 3.85 25.08 -19.10
N ARG A 262 3.38 25.82 -18.11
CA ARG A 262 3.49 25.47 -16.71
C ARG A 262 2.66 24.24 -16.35
N GLN A 263 1.43 24.14 -16.84
CA GLN A 263 0.61 22.95 -16.64
C GLN A 263 1.29 21.70 -17.23
N GLN A 264 1.91 21.85 -18.38
CA GLN A 264 2.68 20.78 -19.01
C GLN A 264 3.88 20.35 -18.15
N GLU A 265 4.70 21.30 -17.68
CA GLU A 265 5.86 21.01 -16.82
C GLU A 265 5.48 20.27 -15.53
N ILE A 266 4.39 20.69 -14.91
CA ILE A 266 3.92 20.10 -13.66
C ILE A 266 3.37 18.70 -13.88
N LYS A 267 2.57 18.48 -14.94
CA LYS A 267 2.07 17.15 -15.28
C LYS A 267 3.20 16.20 -15.65
N ALA A 268 4.21 16.69 -16.37
CA ALA A 268 5.42 15.93 -16.65
C ALA A 268 6.16 15.54 -15.36
N GLY A 269 6.30 16.46 -14.40
CA GLY A 269 6.88 16.19 -13.10
C GLY A 269 6.10 15.14 -12.31
N LEU A 270 4.77 15.20 -12.32
CA LEU A 270 3.90 14.20 -11.70
C LEU A 270 4.01 12.83 -12.35
N TYR A 271 4.03 12.79 -13.68
CA TYR A 271 4.24 11.55 -14.42
C TYR A 271 5.54 10.86 -14.01
N LEU A 272 6.64 11.62 -13.97
CA LEU A 272 7.94 11.10 -13.53
C LEU A 272 7.93 10.62 -12.07
N MET A 273 7.27 11.36 -11.17
CA MET A 273 7.13 10.94 -9.77
C MET A 273 6.35 9.62 -9.64
N LEU A 274 5.26 9.46 -10.39
CA LEU A 274 4.48 8.22 -10.38
C LEU A 274 5.26 7.05 -10.98
N LEU A 275 6.05 7.28 -12.04
CA LEU A 275 6.95 6.28 -12.59
C LEU A 275 7.98 5.84 -11.54
N GLN A 276 8.60 6.79 -10.83
CA GLN A 276 9.52 6.48 -9.76
C GLN A 276 8.84 5.63 -8.66
N LYS A 277 7.63 6.01 -8.23
CA LYS A 277 6.88 5.23 -7.24
C LYS A 277 6.52 3.82 -7.71
N ARG A 278 6.24 3.67 -9.01
CA ARG A 278 6.02 2.35 -9.61
C ARG A 278 7.26 1.48 -9.53
N GLU A 279 8.44 2.04 -9.86
CA GLU A 279 9.70 1.30 -9.78
C GLU A 279 10.09 0.98 -8.33
N GLU A 280 9.92 1.90 -7.38
CA GLU A 280 10.13 1.64 -5.96
C GLU A 280 9.24 0.48 -5.45
N ASN A 281 7.98 0.47 -5.89
CA ASN A 281 7.04 -0.62 -5.54
C ASN A 281 7.38 -1.94 -6.24
N ALA A 282 7.90 -1.89 -7.46
CA ALA A 282 8.36 -3.08 -8.20
C ALA A 282 9.55 -3.76 -7.50
N ILE A 283 10.49 -2.97 -6.97
CA ILE A 283 11.61 -3.48 -6.16
C ILE A 283 11.12 -4.18 -4.88
N THR A 284 10.02 -3.69 -4.30
CA THR A 284 9.43 -4.30 -3.09
C THR A 284 8.77 -5.65 -3.40
N LEU A 285 8.33 -5.86 -4.65
CA LEU A 285 7.72 -7.12 -5.14
C LEU A 285 8.75 -8.19 -5.53
N ALA A 286 10.00 -7.79 -5.82
CA ALA A 286 11.09 -8.70 -6.22
C ALA A 286 11.75 -9.33 -4.99
#